data_f0a35361da681b0c7cfcdc9705435e87
#
_entry.id   f0a35361da681b0c7cfcdc9705435e87
#
_cell.length_a   1.000
_cell.length_b   1.000
_cell.length_c   1.000
_cell.angle_alpha   90.00
_cell.angle_beta   90.00
_cell.angle_gamma   90.00
#
_symmetry.space_group_name_H-M   'P 1'
#
loop_
_entity.id
_entity.type
_entity.pdbx_description
1 polymer ?
#
loop_
_entity_poly.entity_id
_entity_poly.type
_entity_poly.pdbx_seq_one_letter_code
_entity_poly.pdbx_strand_id
1 'polypeptide(L)'
;MYLLNTNACIRILNGTSRALAARLAREAPSDVSLCSVVKAELLYGARRSTHVAQNLQLLRRFFAPFISFAFDDAAAAHYGQIRADLASGGVPIGPNDLLIAAIARARDLVLVTHNTDEFGRVVGLQIEDWE
;
A
#
# COMPACT_ATOMS: atom_id res chain seq x y z
N MET A 1 -2.98 -9.93 8.90
CA MET A 1 -3.67 -9.15 7.85
C MET A 1 -2.65 -8.46 6.96
N TYR A 2 -2.93 -8.37 5.69
CA TYR A 2 -2.06 -7.78 4.67
C TYR A 2 -2.52 -6.39 4.30
N LEU A 3 -1.59 -5.53 3.93
CA LEU A 3 -1.85 -4.23 3.31
C LEU A 3 -1.20 -4.22 1.93
N LEU A 4 -1.98 -4.01 0.88
CA LEU A 4 -1.43 -3.87 -0.47
C LEU A 4 -0.89 -2.46 -0.67
N ASN A 5 0.36 -2.35 -1.16
CA ASN A 5 0.87 -1.04 -1.55
C ASN A 5 0.29 -0.59 -2.89
N THR A 6 0.55 0.64 -3.28
CA THR A 6 -0.03 1.23 -4.49
C THR A 6 0.35 0.46 -5.75
N ASN A 7 1.63 0.11 -5.91
CA ASN A 7 2.08 -0.60 -7.11
C ASN A 7 1.50 -2.01 -7.20
N ALA A 8 1.32 -2.70 -6.07
CA ALA A 8 0.64 -3.98 -6.06
C ALA A 8 -0.79 -3.85 -6.58
N CYS A 9 -1.52 -2.84 -6.13
CA CYS A 9 -2.87 -2.57 -6.61
C CYS A 9 -2.89 -2.28 -8.13
N ILE A 10 -1.97 -1.46 -8.60
CA ILE A 10 -1.87 -1.12 -10.04
C ILE A 10 -1.64 -2.39 -10.87
N ARG A 11 -0.74 -3.25 -10.43
CA ARG A 11 -0.44 -4.50 -11.15
C ARG A 11 -1.61 -5.47 -11.16
N ILE A 12 -2.36 -5.54 -10.07
CA ILE A 12 -3.61 -6.32 -10.01
C ILE A 12 -4.63 -5.76 -11.00
N LEU A 13 -4.85 -4.45 -10.99
CA LEU A 13 -5.82 -3.78 -11.86
C LEU A 13 -5.46 -3.90 -13.33
N ASN A 14 -4.17 -3.81 -13.66
CA ASN A 14 -3.69 -3.89 -15.04
C ASN A 14 -3.47 -5.32 -15.52
N GLY A 15 -3.55 -6.30 -14.63
CA GLY A 15 -3.31 -7.70 -14.96
C GLY A 15 -1.87 -8.00 -15.39
N THR A 16 -0.90 -7.23 -14.87
CA THR A 16 0.51 -7.33 -15.29
C THR A 16 1.33 -8.32 -14.46
N SER A 17 0.77 -8.87 -13.37
CA SER A 17 1.43 -9.90 -12.57
C SER A 17 0.46 -11.02 -12.27
N ARG A 18 0.70 -12.19 -12.88
CA ARG A 18 -0.10 -13.40 -12.64
C ARG A 18 0.11 -13.93 -11.23
N ALA A 19 1.34 -13.88 -10.72
CA ALA A 19 1.68 -14.37 -9.40
C ALA A 19 0.93 -13.58 -8.32
N LEU A 20 0.92 -12.26 -8.43
CA LEU A 20 0.23 -11.37 -7.51
C LEU A 20 -1.28 -11.60 -7.54
N ALA A 21 -1.87 -11.67 -8.72
CA ALA A 21 -3.30 -11.94 -8.88
C ALA A 21 -3.70 -13.32 -8.33
N ALA A 22 -2.89 -14.34 -8.58
CA ALA A 22 -3.13 -15.70 -8.08
C ALA A 22 -3.05 -15.74 -6.55
N ARG A 23 -2.08 -15.05 -5.95
CA ARG A 23 -1.96 -15.00 -4.49
C ARG A 23 -3.14 -14.27 -3.86
N LEU A 24 -3.54 -13.14 -4.43
CA LEU A 24 -4.69 -12.39 -3.93
C LEU A 24 -5.96 -13.23 -3.98
N ALA A 25 -6.16 -13.99 -5.07
CA ALA A 25 -7.33 -14.86 -5.23
C ALA A 25 -7.41 -15.97 -4.17
N ARG A 26 -6.28 -16.35 -3.58
CA ARG A 26 -6.23 -17.38 -2.53
C ARG A 26 -6.44 -16.82 -1.13
N GLU A 27 -6.33 -15.50 -0.97
CA GLU A 27 -6.54 -14.87 0.33
C GLU A 27 -8.02 -14.51 0.53
N ALA A 28 -8.51 -14.65 1.76
CA ALA A 28 -9.82 -14.14 2.09
C ALA A 28 -9.82 -12.61 2.02
N PRO A 29 -10.83 -11.97 1.41
CA PRO A 29 -10.87 -10.50 1.36
C PRO A 29 -10.79 -9.84 2.73
N SER A 30 -11.27 -10.50 3.78
CA SER A 30 -11.18 -10.01 5.16
C SER A 30 -9.77 -9.99 5.72
N ASP A 31 -8.82 -10.69 5.09
CA ASP A 31 -7.41 -10.72 5.47
C ASP A 31 -6.55 -9.72 4.69
N VAL A 32 -7.13 -9.01 3.74
CA VAL A 32 -6.45 -8.04 2.89
C VAL A 32 -7.07 -6.67 3.10
N SER A 33 -6.22 -5.67 3.22
CA SER A 33 -6.64 -4.29 3.45
C SER A 33 -5.97 -3.32 2.49
N LEU A 34 -6.55 -2.14 2.41
CA LEU A 34 -5.99 -0.98 1.75
C LEU A 34 -5.83 0.13 2.79
N CYS A 35 -5.26 1.25 2.39
CA CYS A 35 -5.20 2.44 3.23
C CYS A 35 -5.54 3.69 2.42
N SER A 36 -5.84 4.77 3.14
CA SER A 36 -6.22 6.05 2.52
C SER A 36 -5.17 6.58 1.57
N VAL A 37 -3.90 6.39 1.88
CA VAL A 37 -2.79 6.89 1.04
C VAL A 37 -2.75 6.13 -0.29
N VAL A 38 -2.85 4.81 -0.25
CA VAL A 38 -2.93 3.98 -1.46
C VAL A 38 -4.14 4.39 -2.31
N LYS A 39 -5.29 4.55 -1.68
CA LYS A 39 -6.50 5.00 -2.37
C LYS A 39 -6.32 6.38 -3.00
N ALA A 40 -5.69 7.31 -2.28
CA ALA A 40 -5.41 8.65 -2.78
C ALA A 40 -4.56 8.62 -4.05
N GLU A 41 -3.51 7.80 -4.07
CA GLU A 41 -2.65 7.64 -5.24
C GLU A 41 -3.42 7.04 -6.43
N LEU A 42 -4.22 6.00 -6.19
CA LEU A 42 -5.02 5.36 -7.24
C LEU A 42 -6.09 6.30 -7.79
N LEU A 43 -6.77 7.04 -6.92
CA LEU A 43 -7.79 8.01 -7.33
C LEU A 43 -7.19 9.16 -8.14
N TYR A 44 -6.01 9.64 -7.76
CA TYR A 44 -5.29 10.64 -8.53
C TYR A 44 -4.94 10.11 -9.92
N GLY A 45 -4.44 8.88 -10.00
CA GLY A 45 -4.14 8.23 -11.27
C GLY A 45 -5.37 8.14 -12.18
N ALA A 46 -6.53 7.77 -11.63
CA ALA A 46 -7.79 7.72 -12.37
C ALA A 46 -8.20 9.10 -12.89
N ARG A 47 -8.04 10.15 -12.08
CA ARG A 47 -8.37 11.53 -12.47
C ARG A 47 -7.48 12.06 -13.59
N ARG A 48 -6.27 11.54 -13.73
CA ARG A 48 -5.34 11.92 -14.79
C ARG A 48 -5.50 11.07 -16.05
N SER A 49 -6.32 10.05 -16.03
CA SER A 49 -6.50 9.13 -17.16
C SER A 49 -7.41 9.73 -18.23
N THR A 50 -7.41 9.10 -19.42
CA THR A 50 -8.29 9.48 -20.52
C THR A 50 -9.73 9.01 -20.32
N HIS A 51 -9.97 8.05 -19.44
CA HIS A 51 -11.29 7.47 -19.15
C HIS A 51 -11.62 7.62 -17.67
N VAL A 52 -11.74 8.85 -17.19
CA VAL A 52 -11.85 9.19 -15.77
C VAL A 52 -13.06 8.50 -15.12
N ALA A 53 -14.26 8.66 -15.65
CA ALA A 53 -15.48 8.10 -15.06
C ALA A 53 -15.42 6.57 -14.99
N GLN A 54 -14.94 5.93 -16.03
CA GLN A 54 -14.81 4.48 -16.12
C GLN A 54 -13.78 3.96 -15.10
N ASN A 55 -12.65 4.62 -14.99
CA ASN A 55 -11.59 4.23 -14.06
C ASN A 55 -11.96 4.47 -12.61
N LEU A 56 -12.70 5.54 -12.31
CA LEU A 56 -13.23 5.76 -10.97
C LEU A 56 -14.21 4.66 -10.56
N GLN A 57 -15.05 4.21 -11.48
CA GLN A 57 -15.99 3.12 -11.21
C GLN A 57 -15.25 1.81 -10.99
N LEU A 58 -14.22 1.54 -11.77
CA LEU A 58 -13.37 0.36 -11.60
C LEU A 58 -12.72 0.36 -10.21
N LEU A 59 -12.21 1.50 -9.76
CA LEU A 59 -11.61 1.63 -8.43
C LEU A 59 -12.63 1.41 -7.32
N ARG A 60 -13.85 1.93 -7.44
CA ARG A 60 -14.91 1.69 -6.45
C ARG A 60 -15.18 0.20 -6.27
N ARG A 61 -15.24 -0.54 -7.37
CA ARG A 61 -15.44 -2.00 -7.34
C ARG A 61 -14.25 -2.70 -6.70
N PHE A 62 -13.04 -2.26 -7.01
CA PHE A 62 -11.82 -2.82 -6.45
C PHE A 62 -11.73 -2.59 -4.94
N PHE A 63 -12.09 -1.39 -4.46
CA PHE A 63 -12.01 -1.03 -3.05
C PHE A 63 -13.07 -1.74 -2.19
N ALA A 64 -14.23 -2.04 -2.75
CA ALA A 64 -15.41 -2.45 -2.00
C ALA A 64 -15.19 -3.65 -1.05
N PRO A 65 -14.49 -4.73 -1.43
CA PRO A 65 -14.33 -5.90 -0.56
C PRO A 65 -13.32 -5.71 0.57
N PHE A 66 -12.49 -4.66 0.55
CA PHE A 66 -11.37 -4.52 1.46
C PHE A 66 -11.62 -3.50 2.57
N ILE A 67 -11.17 -3.84 3.78
CA ILE A 67 -11.07 -2.87 4.88
C ILE A 67 -10.04 -1.80 4.47
N SER A 68 -10.28 -0.56 4.87
CA SER A 68 -9.39 0.57 4.61
C SER A 68 -8.96 1.22 5.91
N PHE A 69 -7.65 1.41 6.09
CA PHE A 69 -7.09 2.09 7.25
C PHE A 69 -6.71 3.52 6.90
N ALA A 70 -7.05 4.45 7.78
CA ALA A 70 -6.68 5.85 7.65
C ALA A 70 -5.28 6.10 8.23
N PHE A 71 -4.64 7.17 7.79
CA PHE A 71 -3.45 7.70 8.47
C PHE A 71 -3.92 8.46 9.70
N ASP A 72 -3.94 7.75 10.83
CA ASP A 72 -4.41 8.27 12.12
C ASP A 72 -3.25 8.71 13.02
N ASP A 73 -3.57 9.06 14.28
CA ASP A 73 -2.56 9.54 15.22
C ASP A 73 -1.53 8.45 15.56
N ALA A 74 -1.93 7.18 15.62
CA ALA A 74 -1.00 6.09 15.84
C ALA A 74 -0.02 5.98 14.66
N ALA A 75 -0.52 6.08 13.44
CA ALA A 75 0.33 6.12 12.24
C ALA A 75 1.25 7.33 12.24
N ALA A 76 0.77 8.49 12.70
CA ALA A 76 1.59 9.69 12.80
C ALA A 76 2.79 9.50 13.74
N ALA A 77 2.59 8.83 14.87
CA ALA A 77 3.68 8.53 15.81
C ALA A 77 4.73 7.61 15.16
N HIS A 78 4.30 6.57 14.47
CA HIS A 78 5.19 5.68 13.75
C HIS A 78 5.91 6.39 12.60
N TYR A 79 5.22 7.27 11.89
CA TYR A 79 5.80 8.08 10.81
C TYR A 79 6.98 8.90 11.30
N GLY A 80 6.82 9.61 12.42
CA GLY A 80 7.88 10.43 12.98
C GLY A 80 9.13 9.61 13.30
N GLN A 81 8.94 8.44 13.90
CA GLN A 81 10.04 7.54 14.26
C GLN A 81 10.73 6.96 13.01
N ILE A 82 9.95 6.44 12.06
CA ILE A 82 10.48 5.84 10.82
C ILE A 82 11.29 6.87 10.03
N ARG A 83 10.72 8.05 9.85
CA ARG A 83 11.38 9.11 9.07
C ARG A 83 12.67 9.58 9.73
N ALA A 84 12.69 9.73 11.04
CA ALA A 84 13.89 10.10 11.78
C ALA A 84 14.98 9.04 11.65
N ASP A 85 14.61 7.77 11.78
CA ASP A 85 15.57 6.66 11.66
C ASP A 85 16.17 6.58 10.24
N LEU A 86 15.36 6.71 9.21
CA LEU A 86 15.82 6.68 7.83
C LEU A 86 16.69 7.90 7.49
N ALA A 87 16.33 9.07 7.98
CA ALA A 87 17.12 10.29 7.78
C ALA A 87 18.49 10.16 8.45
N SER A 88 18.56 9.61 9.66
CA SER A 88 19.84 9.37 10.35
C SER A 88 20.73 8.41 9.59
N GLY A 89 20.15 7.40 8.93
CA GLY A 89 20.88 6.45 8.11
C GLY A 89 21.23 6.97 6.72
N GLY A 90 20.74 8.15 6.33
CA GLY A 90 20.96 8.70 4.98
C GLY A 90 20.25 7.93 3.87
N VAL A 91 19.19 7.21 4.18
CA VAL A 91 18.49 6.33 3.25
C VAL A 91 16.97 6.62 3.21
N PRO A 92 16.57 7.83 2.79
CA PRO A 92 15.16 8.19 2.75
C PRO A 92 14.39 7.32 1.74
N ILE A 93 13.07 7.24 1.96
CA ILE A 93 12.14 6.63 1.00
C ILE A 93 11.12 7.69 0.56
N GLY A 94 10.34 7.39 -0.47
CA GLY A 94 9.35 8.32 -0.99
C GLY A 94 8.35 8.77 0.08
N PRO A 95 7.82 10.01 -0.02
CA PRO A 95 6.94 10.56 1.02
C PRO A 95 5.65 9.76 1.22
N ASN A 96 5.01 9.29 0.15
CA ASN A 96 3.81 8.46 0.29
C ASN A 96 4.14 7.07 0.82
N ASP A 97 5.28 6.52 0.45
CA ASP A 97 5.74 5.23 0.98
C ASP A 97 6.02 5.29 2.48
N LEU A 98 6.51 6.43 2.98
CA LEU A 98 6.64 6.67 4.41
C LEU A 98 5.31 6.59 5.13
N LEU A 99 4.27 7.22 4.57
CA LEU A 99 2.93 7.21 5.15
C LEU A 99 2.34 5.80 5.15
N ILE A 100 2.50 5.06 4.05
CA ILE A 100 2.02 3.68 3.93
C ILE A 100 2.75 2.78 4.94
N ALA A 101 4.07 2.89 5.04
CA ALA A 101 4.86 2.12 6.00
C ALA A 101 4.44 2.41 7.44
N ALA A 102 4.15 3.66 7.76
CA ALA A 102 3.70 4.07 9.08
C ALA A 102 2.36 3.43 9.45
N ILE A 103 1.40 3.43 8.52
CA ILE A 103 0.11 2.78 8.72
C ILE A 103 0.30 1.28 8.96
N ALA A 104 1.08 0.62 8.12
CA ALA A 104 1.32 -0.81 8.20
C ALA A 104 1.95 -1.19 9.54
N ARG A 105 3.00 -0.48 9.95
CA ARG A 105 3.69 -0.77 11.21
C ARG A 105 2.82 -0.47 12.44
N ALA A 106 2.07 0.63 12.41
CA ALA A 106 1.18 1.00 13.51
C ALA A 106 0.06 -0.02 13.72
N ARG A 107 -0.39 -0.66 12.66
CA ARG A 107 -1.48 -1.66 12.70
C ARG A 107 -0.97 -3.09 12.67
N ASP A 108 0.33 -3.29 12.70
CA ASP A 108 0.95 -4.62 12.67
C ASP A 108 0.51 -5.42 11.42
N LEU A 109 0.42 -4.74 10.29
CA LEU A 109 0.05 -5.33 9.01
C LEU A 109 1.30 -5.76 8.26
N VAL A 110 1.17 -6.84 7.48
CA VAL A 110 2.21 -7.24 6.53
C VAL A 110 2.01 -6.44 5.25
N LEU A 111 2.98 -5.61 4.89
CA LEU A 111 2.94 -4.82 3.66
C LEU A 111 3.31 -5.68 2.47
N VAL A 112 2.40 -5.79 1.51
CA VAL A 112 2.63 -6.50 0.26
C VAL A 112 3.22 -5.53 -0.76
N THR A 113 4.48 -5.76 -1.11
CA THR A 113 5.24 -4.88 -2.00
C THR A 113 6.31 -5.65 -2.76
N HIS A 114 6.56 -5.25 -4.00
CA HIS A 114 7.72 -5.72 -4.78
C HIS A 114 8.96 -4.84 -4.51
N ASN A 115 8.77 -3.66 -3.93
CA ASN A 115 9.86 -2.74 -3.59
C ASN A 115 10.47 -3.10 -2.23
N THR A 116 11.08 -4.26 -2.16
CA THR A 116 11.66 -4.80 -0.93
C THR A 116 12.91 -4.05 -0.47
N ASP A 117 13.61 -3.39 -1.39
CA ASP A 117 14.79 -2.58 -1.04
C ASP A 117 14.42 -1.36 -0.19
N GLU A 118 13.47 -0.56 -0.65
CA GLU A 118 13.05 0.63 0.10
C GLU A 118 12.36 0.27 1.40
N PHE A 119 11.31 -0.54 1.33
CA PHE A 119 10.53 -0.89 2.52
C PHE A 119 11.29 -1.77 3.50
N GLY A 120 12.27 -2.55 3.01
CA GLY A 120 13.15 -3.34 3.87
C GLY A 120 14.04 -2.52 4.79
N ARG A 121 14.23 -1.22 4.49
CA ARG A 121 14.98 -0.29 5.34
C ARG A 121 14.20 0.12 6.59
N VAL A 122 12.90 -0.11 6.63
CA VAL A 122 12.04 0.29 7.76
C VAL A 122 12.09 -0.78 8.85
N VAL A 123 12.74 -0.47 9.95
CA VAL A 123 12.86 -1.39 11.09
C VAL A 123 11.48 -1.68 11.67
N GLY A 124 11.20 -2.95 11.91
CA GLY A 124 9.94 -3.38 12.51
C GLY A 124 8.77 -3.51 11.55
N LEU A 125 8.97 -3.19 10.27
CA LEU A 125 7.95 -3.37 9.24
C LEU A 125 8.05 -4.79 8.67
N GLN A 126 6.94 -5.52 8.67
CA GLN A 126 6.85 -6.82 8.01
C GLN A 126 6.45 -6.61 6.55
N ILE A 127 7.18 -7.23 5.63
CA ILE A 127 6.90 -7.13 4.20
C ILE A 127 6.86 -8.52 3.57
N GLU A 128 6.03 -8.66 2.53
CA GLU A 128 6.00 -9.84 1.66
C GLU A 128 5.97 -9.39 0.21
N ASP A 129 6.67 -10.11 -0.62
CA ASP A 129 6.61 -9.94 -2.07
C ASP A 129 5.82 -11.11 -2.66
N TRP A 130 4.69 -10.80 -3.31
CA TRP A 130 3.81 -11.79 -3.91
C TRP A 130 4.07 -12.01 -5.40
N GLU A 131 5.15 -11.45 -5.92
CA GLU A 131 5.50 -11.54 -7.34
C GLU A 131 6.63 -12.52 -7.69
#